data_766f8ac3411166203a5b676da045e7e2
#
_entry.id   766f8ac3411166203a5b676da045e7e2
#
_cell.length_a   1.000
_cell.length_b   1.000
_cell.length_c   1.000
_cell.angle_alpha   90.00
_cell.angle_beta   90.00
_cell.angle_gamma   90.00
#
_symmetry.space_group_name_H-M   'P 1'
#
loop_
_entity.id
_entity.type
_entity.pdbx_description
1 polymer ?
#
loop_
_entity_poly.entity_id
_entity_poly.type
_entity_poly.pdbx_seq_one_letter_code
_entity_poly.pdbx_strand_id
1 'polypeptide(L)'
;MRQIILDTETTGLDPRQGHRIIEVAGVEVVNRRLTNRHFHQYINPDRDIDEGAQAVHGISREFLADKPRFADIADSFLDFIDGAELVIHNAPFDVGFLNAELDLLGKPAVTTFCESVTDTLKMARDNYPGKRNSLDALCERLEIDNSHRNLHGALLDAELLADVYLMMTRGQDGLSMVFEESAQSITFNSD
;
A
#
# COMPACT_ATOMS: atom_id res chain seq x y z
N MET A 1 -10.79 -0.53 -13.56
CA MET A 1 -10.34 0.03 -12.26
C MET A 1 -8.87 -0.27 -12.07
N ARG A 2 -8.09 0.75 -11.80
CA ARG A 2 -6.64 0.64 -11.56
C ARG A 2 -6.35 0.87 -10.09
N GLN A 3 -5.64 -0.05 -9.47
CA GLN A 3 -5.25 0.01 -8.07
C GLN A 3 -3.73 -0.13 -7.94
N ILE A 4 -3.16 0.56 -6.97
CA ILE A 4 -1.76 0.42 -6.56
C ILE A 4 -1.75 -0.10 -5.13
N ILE A 5 -1.25 -1.30 -4.95
CA ILE A 5 -1.03 -1.90 -3.63
C ILE A 5 0.32 -1.37 -3.15
N LEU A 6 0.30 -0.59 -2.09
CA LEU A 6 1.44 0.24 -1.67
C LEU A 6 1.91 -0.13 -0.27
N ASP A 7 3.22 -0.10 -0.07
CA ASP A 7 3.86 -0.20 1.23
C ASP A 7 5.10 0.67 1.30
N THR A 8 5.47 1.08 2.51
CA THR A 8 6.67 1.88 2.78
C THR A 8 7.45 1.29 3.96
N GLU A 9 8.75 1.55 3.98
CA GLU A 9 9.61 1.40 5.16
C GLU A 9 10.17 2.77 5.54
N THR A 10 10.40 2.98 6.82
CA THR A 10 10.71 4.28 7.38
C THR A 10 11.86 4.22 8.39
N THR A 11 12.38 5.39 8.77
CA THR A 11 13.41 5.48 9.82
C THR A 11 12.85 5.35 11.23
N GLY A 12 11.53 5.43 11.42
CA GLY A 12 10.88 5.38 12.72
C GLY A 12 9.36 5.44 12.59
N LEU A 13 8.67 5.78 13.67
CA LEU A 13 7.21 5.64 13.76
C LEU A 13 6.41 6.92 13.49
N ASP A 14 7.03 8.10 13.63
CA ASP A 14 6.29 9.36 13.56
C ASP A 14 7.01 10.38 12.66
N PRO A 15 6.39 10.79 11.53
CA PRO A 15 6.97 11.79 10.64
C PRO A 15 7.08 13.17 11.30
N ARG A 16 6.29 13.47 12.32
CA ARG A 16 6.36 14.72 13.08
C ARG A 16 7.63 14.83 13.91
N GLN A 17 8.30 13.70 14.20
CA GLN A 17 9.59 13.66 14.88
C GLN A 17 10.77 13.70 13.89
N GLY A 18 10.53 14.01 12.63
CA GLY A 18 11.53 14.09 11.58
C GLY A 18 11.88 12.74 10.94
N HIS A 19 11.12 11.69 11.22
CA HIS A 19 11.31 10.40 10.54
C HIS A 19 10.95 10.49 9.08
N ARG A 20 11.63 9.70 8.25
CA ARG A 20 11.59 9.76 6.79
C ARG A 20 11.30 8.39 6.19
N ILE A 21 10.80 8.38 4.97
CA ILE A 21 10.66 7.17 4.16
C ILE A 21 12.03 6.76 3.63
N ILE A 22 12.32 5.44 3.68
CA ILE A 22 13.55 4.85 3.14
C ILE A 22 13.31 3.83 2.03
N GLU A 23 12.11 3.33 1.92
CA GLU A 23 11.70 2.45 0.82
C GLU A 23 10.23 2.69 0.51
N VAL A 24 9.90 2.77 -0.77
CA VAL A 24 8.52 2.82 -1.23
C VAL A 24 8.34 1.83 -2.36
N ALA A 25 7.29 1.03 -2.30
CA ALA A 25 6.94 0.07 -3.33
C ALA A 25 5.44 0.08 -3.60
N GLY A 26 5.07 -0.06 -4.86
CA GLY A 26 3.71 -0.22 -5.29
C GLY A 26 3.61 -1.22 -6.42
N VAL A 27 2.64 -2.12 -6.37
CA VAL A 27 2.34 -3.06 -7.44
C VAL A 27 0.99 -2.73 -8.06
N GLU A 28 0.93 -2.75 -9.38
CA GLU A 28 -0.28 -2.39 -10.12
C GLU A 28 -1.22 -3.58 -10.26
N VAL A 29 -2.49 -3.35 -9.97
CA VAL A 29 -3.60 -4.27 -10.21
C VAL A 29 -4.63 -3.56 -11.08
N VAL A 30 -5.00 -4.17 -12.21
CA VAL A 30 -6.05 -3.68 -13.10
C VAL A 30 -7.10 -4.76 -13.25
N ASN A 31 -8.35 -4.41 -12.93
CA ASN A 31 -9.47 -5.35 -13.01
C ASN A 31 -9.18 -6.68 -12.29
N ARG A 32 -8.65 -6.60 -11.06
CA ARG A 32 -8.31 -7.71 -10.17
C ARG A 32 -7.17 -8.61 -10.66
N ARG A 33 -6.32 -8.12 -11.53
CA ARG A 33 -5.15 -8.84 -12.04
C ARG A 33 -3.88 -8.03 -11.87
N LEU A 34 -2.84 -8.68 -11.36
CA LEU A 34 -1.49 -8.12 -11.35
C LEU A 34 -1.02 -7.91 -12.80
N THR A 35 -0.51 -6.71 -13.09
CA THR A 35 -0.06 -6.36 -14.44
C THR A 35 1.42 -6.59 -14.65
N ASN A 36 2.16 -6.96 -13.59
CA ASN A 36 3.63 -7.00 -13.51
C ASN A 36 4.30 -5.62 -13.59
N ARG A 37 3.52 -4.55 -13.64
CA ARG A 37 4.03 -3.19 -13.53
C ARG A 37 4.10 -2.80 -12.05
N HIS A 38 5.25 -2.26 -11.64
CA HIS A 38 5.49 -1.86 -10.26
C HIS A 38 6.40 -0.64 -10.17
N PHE A 39 6.35 0.01 -9.03
CA PHE A 39 7.30 1.05 -8.61
C PHE A 39 8.04 0.53 -7.39
N HIS A 40 9.36 0.66 -7.37
CA HIS A 40 10.17 0.28 -6.22
C HIS A 40 11.39 1.17 -6.14
N GLN A 41 11.56 1.84 -4.99
CA GLN A 41 12.66 2.76 -4.80
C GLN A 41 13.15 2.73 -3.35
N TYR A 42 14.45 2.55 -3.17
CA TYR A 42 15.12 2.89 -1.92
C TYR A 42 15.47 4.38 -1.90
N ILE A 43 15.44 4.98 -0.72
CA ILE A 43 15.57 6.43 -0.55
C ILE A 43 16.57 6.73 0.55
N ASN A 44 17.51 7.65 0.26
CA ASN A 44 18.42 8.18 1.27
C ASN A 44 17.67 9.19 2.15
N PRO A 45 17.48 8.90 3.46
CA PRO A 45 16.71 9.76 4.35
C PRO A 45 17.51 10.95 4.91
N ASP A 46 18.82 11.04 4.68
CA ASP A 46 19.72 12.02 5.27
C ASP A 46 19.66 12.06 6.81
N ARG A 47 19.42 10.94 7.44
CA ARG A 47 19.36 10.82 8.90
C ARG A 47 19.59 9.38 9.35
N ASP A 48 19.79 9.20 10.65
CA ASP A 48 19.90 7.88 11.26
C ASP A 48 18.54 7.15 11.24
N ILE A 49 18.63 5.83 11.24
CA ILE A 49 17.49 4.92 11.32
C ILE A 49 17.37 4.47 12.77
N ASP A 50 16.17 4.54 13.34
CA ASP A 50 15.93 4.01 14.70
C ASP A 50 16.21 2.51 14.74
N GLU A 51 16.82 2.05 15.82
CA GLU A 51 17.18 0.63 16.01
C GLU A 51 15.96 -0.29 15.88
N GLY A 52 14.81 0.15 16.44
CA GLY A 52 13.57 -0.61 16.35
C GLY A 52 13.07 -0.76 14.91
N ALA A 53 13.19 0.28 14.10
CA ALA A 53 12.84 0.23 12.68
C ALA A 53 13.81 -0.69 11.92
N GLN A 54 15.11 -0.54 12.14
CA GLN A 54 16.12 -1.36 11.48
C GLN A 54 16.01 -2.84 11.83
N ALA A 55 15.60 -3.17 13.06
CA ALA A 55 15.33 -4.55 13.46
C ALA A 55 14.20 -5.18 12.65
N VAL A 56 13.24 -4.38 12.18
CA VAL A 56 12.09 -4.84 11.38
C VAL A 56 12.48 -5.02 9.92
N HIS A 57 13.08 -4.02 9.26
CA HIS A 57 13.34 -4.05 7.83
C HIS A 57 14.79 -4.41 7.45
N GLY A 58 15.73 -4.32 8.38
CA GLY A 58 17.13 -4.70 8.15
C GLY A 58 17.90 -3.78 7.20
N ILE A 59 17.37 -2.61 6.86
CA ILE A 59 18.01 -1.67 5.94
C ILE A 59 18.94 -0.75 6.73
N SER A 60 20.21 -0.67 6.32
CA SER A 60 21.20 0.16 6.98
C SER A 60 21.33 1.54 6.33
N ARG A 61 21.81 2.51 7.10
CA ARG A 61 22.12 3.85 6.60
C ARG A 61 23.19 3.80 5.50
N GLU A 62 24.18 2.93 5.66
CA GLU A 62 25.26 2.72 4.70
C GLU A 62 24.73 2.25 3.35
N PHE A 63 23.80 1.32 3.36
CA PHE A 63 23.11 0.84 2.14
C PHE A 63 22.39 1.98 1.40
N LEU A 64 21.80 2.92 2.13
CA LEU A 64 21.02 4.03 1.59
C LEU A 64 21.86 5.23 1.17
N ALA A 65 23.18 5.25 1.48
CA ALA A 65 24.04 6.42 1.28
C ALA A 65 24.15 6.85 -0.19
N ASP A 66 24.06 5.91 -1.14
CA ASP A 66 24.12 6.16 -2.59
C ASP A 66 22.74 6.20 -3.28
N LYS A 67 21.68 6.15 -2.49
CA LYS A 67 20.32 6.17 -3.03
C LYS A 67 19.81 7.59 -3.25
N PRO A 68 18.85 7.79 -4.17
CA PRO A 68 18.24 9.10 -4.36
C PRO A 68 17.47 9.55 -3.13
N ARG A 69 17.26 10.85 -3.01
CA ARG A 69 16.37 11.42 -2.00
C ARG A 69 14.93 11.39 -2.49
N PHE A 70 13.98 11.55 -1.59
CA PHE A 70 12.56 11.57 -1.97
C PHE A 70 12.26 12.66 -3.01
N ALA A 71 12.92 13.81 -2.91
CA ALA A 71 12.79 14.89 -3.88
C ALA A 71 13.11 14.45 -5.32
N ASP A 72 14.07 13.53 -5.49
CA ASP A 72 14.51 13.05 -6.80
C ASP A 72 13.52 12.07 -7.44
N ILE A 73 12.72 11.37 -6.62
CA ILE A 73 11.80 10.33 -7.10
C ILE A 73 10.33 10.74 -7.00
N ALA A 74 10.03 11.87 -6.42
CA ALA A 74 8.66 12.28 -6.12
C ALA A 74 7.79 12.38 -7.37
N ASP A 75 8.28 12.99 -8.44
CA ASP A 75 7.50 13.15 -9.68
C ASP A 75 7.20 11.79 -10.33
N SER A 76 8.17 10.89 -10.40
CA SER A 76 7.96 9.53 -10.91
C SER A 76 6.95 8.75 -10.08
N PHE A 77 7.03 8.89 -8.75
CA PHE A 77 6.10 8.24 -7.83
C PHE A 77 4.67 8.78 -8.02
N LEU A 78 4.51 10.10 -8.09
CA LEU A 78 3.20 10.72 -8.27
C LEU A 78 2.59 10.36 -9.62
N ASP A 79 3.39 10.29 -10.68
CA ASP A 79 2.94 9.83 -12.00
C ASP A 79 2.45 8.38 -11.95
N PHE A 80 3.14 7.53 -11.19
CA PHE A 80 2.76 6.13 -11.07
C PHE A 80 1.42 5.92 -10.36
N ILE A 81 1.13 6.71 -9.33
CA ILE A 81 -0.13 6.60 -8.57
C ILE A 81 -1.27 7.44 -9.14
N ASP A 82 -1.01 8.28 -10.13
CA ASP A 82 -1.98 9.24 -10.65
C ASP A 82 -3.28 8.56 -11.07
N GLY A 83 -4.39 9.05 -10.50
CA GLY A 83 -5.73 8.54 -10.79
C GLY A 83 -6.03 7.12 -10.30
N ALA A 84 -5.12 6.48 -9.58
CA ALA A 84 -5.33 5.13 -9.05
C ALA A 84 -5.95 5.16 -7.64
N GLU A 85 -6.63 4.06 -7.28
CA GLU A 85 -6.95 3.75 -5.89
C GLU A 85 -5.71 3.19 -5.21
N LEU A 86 -5.30 3.76 -4.08
CA LEU A 86 -4.22 3.21 -3.26
C LEU A 86 -4.81 2.20 -2.26
N VAL A 87 -4.21 1.04 -2.18
CA VAL A 87 -4.58 -0.02 -1.24
C VAL A 87 -3.40 -0.25 -0.30
N ILE A 88 -3.58 0.05 0.98
CA ILE A 88 -2.50 0.10 1.97
C ILE A 88 -2.95 -0.57 3.26
N HIS A 89 -2.06 -1.36 3.86
CA HIS A 89 -2.32 -1.97 5.17
C HIS A 89 -1.93 -0.99 6.28
N ASN A 90 -2.90 -0.52 7.07
CA ASN A 90 -2.75 0.59 8.00
C ASN A 90 -2.44 1.91 7.28
N ALA A 91 -3.29 2.28 6.35
CA ALA A 91 -3.11 3.43 5.46
C ALA A 91 -2.75 4.75 6.15
N PRO A 92 -3.30 5.12 7.33
CA PRO A 92 -2.92 6.37 8.00
C PRO A 92 -1.43 6.49 8.28
N PHE A 93 -0.73 5.39 8.54
CA PHE A 93 0.72 5.40 8.76
C PHE A 93 1.47 5.83 7.48
N ASP A 94 1.27 5.12 6.39
CA ASP A 94 1.97 5.39 5.12
C ASP A 94 1.57 6.72 4.50
N VAL A 95 0.28 7.04 4.53
CA VAL A 95 -0.24 8.32 4.03
C VAL A 95 0.35 9.49 4.83
N GLY A 96 0.48 9.35 6.15
CA GLY A 96 1.11 10.35 7.00
C GLY A 96 2.56 10.63 6.62
N PHE A 97 3.34 9.58 6.35
CA PHE A 97 4.73 9.70 5.90
C PHE A 97 4.82 10.29 4.48
N LEU A 98 3.97 9.84 3.55
CA LEU A 98 3.94 10.37 2.19
C LEU A 98 3.58 11.85 2.19
N ASN A 99 2.58 12.25 2.96
CA ASN A 99 2.19 13.67 3.07
C ASN A 99 3.28 14.53 3.68
N ALA A 100 4.01 14.02 4.68
CA ALA A 100 5.13 14.74 5.27
C ALA A 100 6.27 14.96 4.25
N GLU A 101 6.59 13.93 3.45
CA GLU A 101 7.58 14.04 2.38
C GLU A 101 7.16 15.06 1.31
N LEU A 102 5.90 15.00 0.87
CA LEU A 102 5.35 15.93 -0.12
C LEU A 102 5.30 17.36 0.41
N ASP A 103 4.96 17.55 1.67
CA ASP A 103 4.93 18.87 2.33
C ASP A 103 6.30 19.54 2.34
N LEU A 104 7.37 18.77 2.60
CA LEU A 104 8.75 19.27 2.51
C LEU A 104 9.11 19.79 1.11
N LEU A 105 8.44 19.29 0.07
CA LEU A 105 8.64 19.71 -1.32
C LEU A 105 7.66 20.81 -1.75
N GLY A 106 6.81 21.29 -0.85
CA GLY A 106 5.76 22.25 -1.19
C GLY A 106 4.67 21.69 -2.09
N LYS A 107 4.49 20.37 -2.11
CA LYS A 107 3.48 19.69 -2.91
C LYS A 107 2.23 19.40 -2.07
N PRO A 108 1.03 19.32 -2.70
CA PRO A 108 -0.19 18.96 -1.98
C PRO A 108 -0.17 17.52 -1.50
N ALA A 109 -1.14 17.16 -0.63
CA ALA A 109 -1.28 15.83 -0.08
C ALA A 109 -1.44 14.75 -1.16
N VAL A 110 -1.03 13.53 -0.84
CA VAL A 110 -1.06 12.39 -1.77
C VAL A 110 -2.46 12.12 -2.33
N THR A 111 -3.49 12.38 -1.54
CA THR A 111 -4.89 12.23 -1.96
C THR A 111 -5.33 13.18 -3.08
N THR A 112 -4.55 14.21 -3.36
CA THR A 112 -4.77 15.09 -4.52
C THR A 112 -4.44 14.37 -5.84
N PHE A 113 -3.54 13.40 -5.82
CA PHE A 113 -3.02 12.69 -6.99
C PHE A 113 -3.71 11.35 -7.25
N CYS A 114 -4.04 10.60 -6.19
CA CYS A 114 -4.76 9.33 -6.31
C CYS A 114 -6.28 9.57 -6.29
N GLU A 115 -7.03 8.58 -6.77
CA GLU A 115 -8.51 8.65 -6.77
C GLU A 115 -9.06 8.45 -5.35
N SER A 116 -8.53 7.49 -4.61
CA SER A 116 -8.99 7.14 -3.26
C SER A 116 -7.94 6.33 -2.52
N VAL A 117 -8.14 6.14 -1.22
CA VAL A 117 -7.29 5.30 -0.37
C VAL A 117 -8.15 4.29 0.36
N THR A 118 -7.79 3.01 0.24
CA THR A 118 -8.43 1.89 0.95
C THR A 118 -7.46 1.36 2.00
N ASP A 119 -7.92 1.27 3.24
CA ASP A 119 -7.17 0.70 4.36
C ASP A 119 -7.56 -0.76 4.58
N THR A 120 -6.67 -1.67 4.23
CA THR A 120 -6.90 -3.11 4.38
C THR A 120 -6.89 -3.57 5.83
N LEU A 121 -6.26 -2.84 6.75
CA LEU A 121 -6.34 -3.15 8.18
C LEU A 121 -7.75 -2.90 8.71
N LYS A 122 -8.37 -1.80 8.33
CA LYS A 122 -9.77 -1.50 8.67
C LYS A 122 -10.70 -2.56 8.08
N MET A 123 -10.51 -2.90 6.81
CA MET A 123 -11.26 -3.96 6.14
C MET A 123 -11.14 -5.29 6.87
N ALA A 124 -9.93 -5.68 7.27
CA ALA A 124 -9.69 -6.92 8.00
C ALA A 124 -10.33 -6.92 9.39
N ARG A 125 -10.31 -5.79 10.09
CA ARG A 125 -11.00 -5.64 11.39
C ARG A 125 -12.50 -5.82 11.27
N ASP A 126 -13.09 -5.33 10.19
CA ASP A 126 -14.52 -5.49 9.91
C ASP A 126 -14.86 -6.95 9.56
N ASN A 127 -14.00 -7.62 8.78
CA ASN A 127 -14.21 -9.01 8.36
C ASN A 127 -13.87 -10.03 9.45
N TYR A 128 -12.90 -9.73 10.32
CA TYR A 128 -12.37 -10.64 11.35
C TYR A 128 -12.30 -9.95 12.72
N PRO A 129 -13.46 -9.57 13.29
CA PRO A 129 -13.46 -8.82 14.55
C PRO A 129 -12.86 -9.64 15.68
N GLY A 130 -12.08 -8.99 16.56
CA GLY A 130 -11.45 -9.61 17.73
C GLY A 130 -10.25 -10.49 17.42
N LYS A 131 -9.80 -10.57 16.17
CA LYS A 131 -8.62 -11.32 15.76
C LYS A 131 -7.45 -10.40 15.42
N ARG A 132 -6.23 -10.97 15.40
CA ARG A 132 -5.06 -10.24 14.89
C ARG A 132 -5.19 -10.08 13.39
N ASN A 133 -4.88 -8.88 12.91
CA ASN A 133 -5.03 -8.50 11.49
C ASN A 133 -3.76 -7.86 10.93
N SER A 134 -2.58 -8.20 11.48
CA SER A 134 -1.30 -7.89 10.83
C SER A 134 -1.20 -8.59 9.47
N LEU A 135 -0.31 -8.13 8.62
CA LEU A 135 -0.09 -8.79 7.33
C LEU A 135 0.25 -10.27 7.49
N ASP A 136 1.13 -10.63 8.44
CA ASP A 136 1.45 -12.02 8.73
C ASP A 136 0.23 -12.82 9.19
N ALA A 137 -0.58 -12.26 10.10
CA ALA A 137 -1.79 -12.93 10.56
C ALA A 137 -2.79 -13.18 9.43
N LEU A 138 -2.92 -12.24 8.52
CA LEU A 138 -3.79 -12.37 7.34
C LEU A 138 -3.25 -13.42 6.36
N CYS A 139 -1.95 -13.44 6.11
CA CYS A 139 -1.32 -14.47 5.28
C CYS A 139 -1.56 -15.88 5.86
N GLU A 140 -1.37 -16.07 7.16
CA GLU A 140 -1.63 -17.35 7.82
C GLU A 140 -3.11 -17.75 7.72
N ARG A 141 -4.02 -16.82 7.98
CA ARG A 141 -5.47 -17.08 7.95
C ARG A 141 -5.97 -17.41 6.55
N LEU A 142 -5.43 -16.76 5.52
CA LEU A 142 -5.82 -16.93 4.13
C LEU A 142 -4.96 -17.96 3.39
N GLU A 143 -4.04 -18.64 4.09
CA GLU A 143 -3.15 -19.67 3.54
C GLU A 143 -2.27 -19.14 2.39
N ILE A 144 -1.78 -17.92 2.56
CA ILE A 144 -0.82 -17.28 1.64
C ILE A 144 0.59 -17.52 2.17
N ASP A 145 1.47 -18.01 1.32
CA ASP A 145 2.86 -18.28 1.68
C ASP A 145 3.63 -16.98 1.92
N ASN A 146 4.02 -16.75 3.19
CA ASN A 146 4.85 -15.65 3.62
C ASN A 146 6.21 -16.11 4.18
N SER A 147 6.66 -17.31 3.82
CA SER A 147 7.88 -17.93 4.36
C SER A 147 9.15 -17.13 4.05
N HIS A 148 9.16 -16.32 3.00
CA HIS A 148 10.29 -15.47 2.64
C HIS A 148 10.31 -14.13 3.39
N ARG A 149 9.30 -13.85 4.22
CA ARG A 149 9.19 -12.60 4.98
C ARG A 149 9.92 -12.70 6.32
N ASN A 150 11.25 -12.84 6.28
CA ASN A 150 12.09 -12.82 7.48
C ASN A 150 12.32 -11.38 7.97
N LEU A 151 12.57 -10.46 7.04
CA LEU A 151 12.61 -9.03 7.27
C LEU A 151 11.51 -8.35 6.47
N HIS A 152 11.00 -7.23 6.97
CA HIS A 152 9.98 -6.47 6.26
C HIS A 152 10.63 -5.67 5.13
N GLY A 153 10.21 -5.92 3.89
CA GLY A 153 10.61 -5.15 2.71
C GLY A 153 9.36 -4.65 1.99
N ALA A 154 9.39 -3.40 1.52
CA ALA A 154 8.18 -2.78 0.97
C ALA A 154 7.65 -3.51 -0.27
N LEU A 155 8.54 -3.98 -1.17
CA LEU A 155 8.10 -4.68 -2.39
C LEU A 155 7.47 -6.04 -2.07
N LEU A 156 8.13 -6.85 -1.24
CA LEU A 156 7.58 -8.15 -0.83
C LEU A 156 6.25 -7.96 -0.09
N ASP A 157 6.18 -6.99 0.81
CA ASP A 157 4.96 -6.71 1.58
C ASP A 157 3.83 -6.21 0.68
N ALA A 158 4.12 -5.38 -0.33
CA ALA A 158 3.12 -4.96 -1.32
C ALA A 158 2.61 -6.15 -2.15
N GLU A 159 3.48 -7.06 -2.55
CA GLU A 159 3.10 -8.27 -3.28
C GLU A 159 2.22 -9.20 -2.43
N LEU A 160 2.60 -9.43 -1.17
CA LEU A 160 1.79 -10.21 -0.22
C LEU A 160 0.44 -9.55 0.06
N LEU A 161 0.44 -8.23 0.23
CA LEU A 161 -0.79 -7.48 0.44
C LEU A 161 -1.72 -7.56 -0.77
N ALA A 162 -1.20 -7.57 -1.98
CA ALA A 162 -2.01 -7.76 -3.18
C ALA A 162 -2.76 -9.09 -3.13
N ASP A 163 -2.10 -10.18 -2.78
CA ASP A 163 -2.72 -11.49 -2.62
C ASP A 163 -3.78 -11.49 -1.51
N VAL A 164 -3.46 -10.90 -0.35
CA VAL A 164 -4.38 -10.76 0.78
C VAL A 164 -5.63 -9.96 0.36
N TYR A 165 -5.44 -8.81 -0.26
CA TYR A 165 -6.53 -7.94 -0.68
C TYR A 165 -7.47 -8.61 -1.69
N LEU A 166 -6.91 -9.27 -2.69
CA LEU A 166 -7.70 -9.98 -3.70
C LEU A 166 -8.49 -11.13 -3.08
N MET A 167 -7.93 -11.83 -2.09
CA MET A 167 -8.66 -12.88 -1.37
C MET A 167 -9.75 -12.34 -0.45
N MET A 168 -9.49 -11.26 0.30
CA MET A 168 -10.49 -10.64 1.18
C MET A 168 -11.68 -10.06 0.41
N THR A 169 -11.47 -9.63 -0.82
CA THR A 169 -12.53 -8.98 -1.63
C THR A 169 -13.19 -9.91 -2.65
N ARG A 170 -12.78 -11.17 -2.71
CA ARG A 170 -13.26 -12.13 -3.72
C ARG A 170 -14.78 -12.31 -3.73
N GLY A 171 -15.42 -12.26 -2.56
CA GLY A 171 -16.87 -12.43 -2.43
C GLY A 171 -17.68 -11.16 -2.73
N GLN A 172 -17.09 -9.97 -2.66
CA GLN A 172 -17.78 -8.69 -2.84
C GLN A 172 -18.10 -8.41 -4.32
N ASP A 173 -17.20 -8.76 -5.23
CA ASP A 173 -17.43 -8.57 -6.67
C ASP A 173 -18.53 -9.48 -7.22
N GLY A 174 -18.64 -10.70 -6.69
CA GLY A 174 -19.73 -11.61 -7.04
C GLY A 174 -21.11 -11.06 -6.70
N LEU A 175 -21.23 -10.38 -5.54
CA LEU A 175 -22.49 -9.75 -5.12
C LEU A 175 -22.82 -8.52 -5.97
N SER A 176 -21.85 -7.70 -6.32
CA SER A 176 -22.06 -6.53 -7.18
C SER A 176 -22.55 -6.92 -8.58
N MET A 177 -21.97 -7.96 -9.18
CA MET A 177 -22.41 -8.49 -10.48
C MET A 177 -23.85 -9.00 -10.45
N VAL A 178 -24.25 -9.70 -9.39
CA VAL A 178 -25.62 -10.19 -9.23
C VAL A 178 -26.63 -9.05 -9.11
N PHE A 179 -26.26 -7.96 -8.43
CA PHE A 179 -27.15 -6.78 -8.32
C PHE A 179 -27.26 -6.02 -9.64
N GLU A 180 -26.21 -5.92 -10.43
CA GLU A 180 -26.25 -5.29 -11.75
C GLU A 180 -27.09 -6.09 -12.75
N GLU A 181 -26.97 -7.42 -12.78
CA GLU A 181 -27.80 -8.30 -13.62
C GLU A 181 -29.27 -8.24 -13.24
N SER A 182 -29.60 -8.18 -11.95
CA SER A 182 -31.00 -8.06 -11.52
C SER A 182 -31.60 -6.69 -11.80
N ALA A 183 -30.80 -5.62 -11.78
CA ALA A 183 -31.26 -4.28 -12.15
C ALA A 183 -31.54 -4.14 -13.66
N GLN A 184 -30.75 -4.82 -14.50
CA GLN A 184 -30.97 -4.82 -15.94
C GLN A 184 -32.19 -5.65 -16.37
N SER A 185 -32.58 -6.67 -15.61
CA SER A 185 -33.76 -7.50 -15.91
C SER A 185 -35.10 -6.85 -15.52
N ILE A 186 -35.09 -5.75 -14.76
CA ILE A 186 -36.33 -5.04 -14.35
C ILE A 186 -36.76 -3.95 -15.36
N THR A 187 -35.94 -3.63 -16.36
CA THR A 187 -36.23 -2.56 -17.33
C THR A 187 -36.93 -3.00 -18.61
N PHE A 188 -37.32 -4.25 -18.73
CA PHE A 188 -38.04 -4.76 -19.90
C PHE A 188 -39.40 -5.35 -19.54
N ASN A 189 -40.35 -4.53 -19.03
CA ASN A 189 -41.79 -4.79 -19.18
C ASN A 189 -42.57 -3.52 -18.83
N SER A 190 -42.76 -2.68 -19.84
CA SER A 190 -43.80 -1.65 -19.88
C SER A 190 -44.23 -1.47 -21.32
N ASP A 191 -45.22 -2.25 -21.71
CA ASP A 191 -46.17 -1.88 -22.74
C ASP A 191 -47.51 -1.68 -22.09
#